data_ef32ae5fec1cee907d67b0389d11d59c
#
_entry.id   ef32ae5fec1cee907d67b0389d11d59c
#
_cell.length_a   1.000
_cell.length_b   1.000
_cell.length_c   1.000
_cell.angle_alpha   90.00
_cell.angle_beta   90.00
_cell.angle_gamma   90.00
#
_symmetry.space_group_name_H-M   'P 1'
#
loop_
_entity.id
_entity.type
_entity.pdbx_description
1 polymer ?
#
loop_
_entity_poly.entity_id
_entity_poly.type
_entity_poly.pdbx_seq_one_letter_code
_entity_poly.pdbx_strand_id
1 'polypeptide(L)'
;MNKTAKKVITAGIIVFLAAIILGNSTYIVREDEVAVVYRLGRADRVAVNPLDRELVETGFSARDLHVDINTSKGLNFKLPFIETVSKYSAKYHTYRSESATINTFDSRRIDLSIFAQYRVVNPALFHMTIGRMDDSASVMDDRVYPAVIQTANTLAFNEFFDKNKVMDALEHERNVLNQNLVSQYGLYIVDIGIYRKNFPQANIASIEEKMTKEIQKESEKLRAEGDSLLVQSKAETDRIKEETIAKAVEEAAIIRAEADAEAARIYEEALKMDVEFYRFIQRMETYKNLKGTTVFLDQSNDFVKYINSTRQ
;
A
#
# COMPACT_ATOMS: atom_id res chain seq x y z
N MET A 1 -27.28 -54.05 55.04
CA MET A 1 -26.40 -53.31 54.12
C MET A 1 -25.19 -52.81 54.94
N ASN A 2 -24.00 -53.39 54.67
CA ASN A 2 -22.80 -53.13 55.47
C ASN A 2 -22.39 -51.65 55.49
N LYS A 3 -21.96 -51.09 56.62
CA LYS A 3 -21.50 -49.70 56.77
C LYS A 3 -20.39 -49.31 55.75
N THR A 4 -19.57 -50.30 55.38
CA THR A 4 -18.52 -50.12 54.31
C THR A 4 -19.13 -49.99 52.92
N ALA A 5 -20.18 -50.75 52.55
CA ALA A 5 -20.86 -50.66 51.26
C ALA A 5 -21.56 -49.27 51.12
N LYS A 6 -22.19 -48.76 52.19
CA LYS A 6 -22.75 -47.38 52.17
C LYS A 6 -21.68 -46.31 51.94
N LYS A 7 -20.49 -46.41 52.58
CA LYS A 7 -19.38 -45.46 52.36
C LYS A 7 -18.85 -45.52 50.92
N VAL A 8 -18.70 -46.70 50.35
CA VAL A 8 -18.20 -46.84 48.95
C VAL A 8 -19.23 -46.27 47.95
N ILE A 9 -20.53 -46.53 48.17
CA ILE A 9 -21.58 -45.96 47.29
C ILE A 9 -21.63 -44.45 47.43
N THR A 10 -21.53 -43.89 48.64
CA THR A 10 -21.49 -42.41 48.87
C THR A 10 -20.27 -41.78 48.23
N ALA A 11 -19.09 -42.39 48.34
CA ALA A 11 -17.87 -41.93 47.68
C ALA A 11 -17.99 -41.96 46.15
N GLY A 12 -18.58 -43.04 45.60
CA GLY A 12 -18.86 -43.13 44.15
C GLY A 12 -19.80 -42.03 43.64
N ILE A 13 -20.87 -41.74 44.39
CA ILE A 13 -21.79 -40.64 44.07
C ILE A 13 -21.10 -39.28 44.12
N ILE A 14 -20.25 -39.04 45.13
CA ILE A 14 -19.49 -37.77 45.24
C ILE A 14 -18.53 -37.62 44.05
N VAL A 15 -17.78 -38.65 43.69
CA VAL A 15 -16.87 -38.62 42.54
C VAL A 15 -17.64 -38.39 41.21
N PHE A 16 -18.78 -39.04 41.07
CA PHE A 16 -19.63 -38.86 39.87
C PHE A 16 -20.20 -37.44 39.79
N LEU A 17 -20.68 -36.88 40.90
CA LEU A 17 -21.11 -35.47 40.97
C LEU A 17 -19.95 -34.49 40.71
N ALA A 18 -18.77 -34.74 41.27
CA ALA A 18 -17.60 -33.96 41.00
C ALA A 18 -17.18 -33.99 39.53
N ALA A 19 -17.27 -35.15 38.87
CA ALA A 19 -17.00 -35.31 37.46
C ALA A 19 -18.00 -34.52 36.57
N ILE A 20 -19.30 -34.53 36.92
CA ILE A 20 -20.32 -33.73 36.24
C ILE A 20 -20.06 -32.23 36.44
N ILE A 21 -19.71 -31.80 37.63
CA ILE A 21 -19.39 -30.38 37.92
C ILE A 21 -18.17 -29.94 37.10
N LEU A 22 -17.09 -30.74 37.11
CA LEU A 22 -15.87 -30.42 36.37
C LEU A 22 -16.15 -30.39 34.84
N GLY A 23 -16.92 -31.32 34.32
CA GLY A 23 -17.28 -31.35 32.89
C GLY A 23 -18.11 -30.15 32.44
N ASN A 24 -18.96 -29.61 33.32
CA ASN A 24 -19.77 -28.41 33.04
C ASN A 24 -19.08 -27.07 33.43
N SER A 25 -17.90 -27.13 34.02
CA SER A 25 -17.17 -25.94 34.48
C SER A 25 -16.29 -25.31 33.42
N THR A 26 -16.22 -25.92 32.20
CA THR A 26 -15.31 -25.44 31.17
C THR A 26 -16.08 -25.04 29.90
N TYR A 27 -15.58 -24.02 29.20
CA TYR A 27 -16.04 -23.65 27.86
C TYR A 27 -14.84 -23.20 27.02
N ILE A 28 -14.93 -23.40 25.72
CA ILE A 28 -13.88 -23.04 24.78
C ILE A 28 -14.37 -21.86 23.95
N VAL A 29 -13.54 -20.81 23.84
CA VAL A 29 -13.75 -19.67 22.95
C VAL A 29 -12.77 -19.80 21.79
N ARG A 30 -13.27 -19.95 20.57
CA ARG A 30 -12.46 -20.04 19.37
C ARG A 30 -11.90 -18.66 18.99
N GLU A 31 -10.89 -18.64 18.13
CA GLU A 31 -10.33 -17.40 17.59
C GLU A 31 -11.37 -16.53 16.86
N ASP A 32 -12.31 -17.17 16.20
CA ASP A 32 -13.40 -16.55 15.42
C ASP A 32 -14.67 -16.29 16.25
N GLU A 33 -14.60 -16.43 17.58
CA GLU A 33 -15.71 -16.22 18.51
C GLU A 33 -15.39 -15.16 19.53
N VAL A 34 -16.43 -14.47 19.99
CA VAL A 34 -16.44 -13.66 21.22
C VAL A 34 -17.50 -14.22 22.15
N ALA A 35 -17.28 -14.12 23.42
CA ALA A 35 -18.19 -14.69 24.41
C ALA A 35 -18.46 -13.72 25.56
N VAL A 36 -19.66 -13.84 26.13
CA VAL A 36 -20.03 -13.15 27.36
C VAL A 36 -20.48 -14.18 28.37
N VAL A 37 -20.03 -14.02 29.59
CA VAL A 37 -20.43 -14.83 30.74
C VAL A 37 -21.38 -14.01 31.61
N TYR A 38 -22.57 -14.55 31.80
CA TYR A 38 -23.57 -13.97 32.69
C TYR A 38 -23.60 -14.74 33.99
N ARG A 39 -23.55 -14.01 35.10
CA ARG A 39 -23.76 -14.55 36.44
C ARG A 39 -25.08 -14.02 36.99
N LEU A 40 -26.04 -14.93 37.21
CA LEU A 40 -27.38 -14.58 37.68
C LEU A 40 -28.02 -13.41 36.91
N GLY A 41 -27.89 -13.42 35.58
CA GLY A 41 -28.49 -12.40 34.71
C GLY A 41 -27.70 -11.12 34.52
N ARG A 42 -26.55 -10.94 35.20
CA ARG A 42 -25.64 -9.79 34.97
C ARG A 42 -24.44 -10.24 34.16
N ALA A 43 -24.01 -9.39 33.23
CA ALA A 43 -22.74 -9.60 32.55
C ALA A 43 -21.59 -9.46 33.56
N ASP A 44 -20.83 -10.53 33.72
CA ASP A 44 -19.73 -10.61 34.71
C ASP A 44 -18.39 -10.42 34.01
N ARG A 45 -18.18 -11.13 32.89
CA ARG A 45 -16.96 -11.03 32.09
C ARG A 45 -17.21 -11.30 30.62
N VAL A 46 -16.34 -10.75 29.77
CA VAL A 46 -16.35 -10.97 28.33
C VAL A 46 -15.03 -11.55 27.85
N ALA A 47 -15.07 -12.40 26.84
CA ALA A 47 -13.91 -12.88 26.13
C ALA A 47 -13.91 -12.28 24.70
N VAL A 48 -12.96 -11.40 24.44
CA VAL A 48 -12.88 -10.61 23.19
C VAL A 48 -11.51 -10.73 22.54
N ASN A 49 -11.37 -10.24 21.32
CA ASN A 49 -10.08 -10.20 20.67
C ASN A 49 -9.18 -9.13 21.32
N PRO A 50 -7.86 -9.36 21.45
CA PRO A 50 -6.94 -8.40 22.04
C PRO A 50 -6.99 -7.03 21.37
N LEU A 51 -7.15 -6.98 20.06
CA LEU A 51 -7.25 -5.74 19.26
C LEU A 51 -8.52 -4.91 19.54
N ASP A 52 -9.56 -5.54 20.08
CA ASP A 52 -10.84 -4.91 20.33
C ASP A 52 -11.01 -4.42 21.77
N ARG A 53 -10.01 -4.65 22.62
CA ARG A 53 -10.07 -4.32 24.04
C ARG A 53 -10.46 -2.87 24.31
N GLU A 54 -9.81 -1.94 23.62
CA GLU A 54 -10.06 -0.50 23.77
C GLU A 54 -11.49 -0.11 23.36
N LEU A 55 -11.99 -0.68 22.27
CA LEU A 55 -13.37 -0.47 21.82
C LEU A 55 -14.39 -0.99 22.84
N VAL A 56 -14.10 -2.13 23.48
CA VAL A 56 -14.95 -2.73 24.49
C VAL A 56 -14.95 -1.91 25.77
N GLU A 57 -13.78 -1.45 26.22
CA GLU A 57 -13.62 -0.57 27.38
C GLU A 57 -14.40 0.75 27.18
N THR A 58 -14.29 1.35 25.99
CA THR A 58 -15.07 2.55 25.62
C THR A 58 -16.57 2.29 25.68
N GLY A 59 -17.03 1.17 25.15
CA GLY A 59 -18.44 0.78 25.19
C GLY A 59 -18.97 0.56 26.60
N PHE A 60 -18.20 -0.03 27.48
CA PHE A 60 -18.59 -0.21 28.88
C PHE A 60 -18.57 1.09 29.67
N SER A 61 -17.55 1.91 29.47
CA SER A 61 -17.46 3.24 30.11
C SER A 61 -18.64 4.15 29.72
N ALA A 62 -19.08 4.10 28.48
CA ALA A 62 -20.23 4.87 28.00
C ALA A 62 -21.56 4.48 28.69
N ARG A 63 -21.65 3.29 29.26
CA ARG A 63 -22.84 2.76 29.95
C ARG A 63 -22.65 2.53 31.46
N ASP A 64 -21.53 2.95 31.99
CA ASP A 64 -21.16 2.72 33.41
C ASP A 64 -21.27 1.25 33.84
N LEU A 65 -20.84 0.36 32.91
CA LEU A 65 -20.84 -1.09 33.15
C LEU A 65 -19.46 -1.55 33.59
N HIS A 66 -19.41 -2.22 34.74
CA HIS A 66 -18.22 -2.85 35.26
C HIS A 66 -18.23 -4.34 34.90
N VAL A 67 -17.60 -4.69 33.78
CA VAL A 67 -17.51 -6.05 33.24
C VAL A 67 -16.03 -6.37 33.04
N ASP A 68 -15.60 -7.51 33.51
CA ASP A 68 -14.22 -7.95 33.39
C ASP A 68 -13.90 -8.35 31.93
N ILE A 69 -12.80 -7.83 31.39
CA ILE A 69 -12.42 -8.05 30.00
C ILE A 69 -11.27 -9.04 29.93
N ASN A 70 -11.59 -10.24 29.44
CA ASN A 70 -10.62 -11.29 29.15
C ASN A 70 -10.29 -11.31 27.66
N THR A 71 -9.01 -11.26 27.34
CA THR A 71 -8.52 -11.38 25.94
C THR A 71 -8.00 -12.78 25.60
N SER A 72 -8.04 -13.71 26.58
CA SER A 72 -7.56 -15.08 26.38
C SER A 72 -8.59 -15.91 25.64
N LYS A 73 -8.18 -16.45 24.49
CA LYS A 73 -8.94 -17.44 23.71
C LYS A 73 -8.61 -18.85 24.23
N GLY A 74 -9.39 -19.83 23.78
CA GLY A 74 -9.22 -21.23 24.16
C GLY A 74 -10.04 -21.63 25.37
N LEU A 75 -9.47 -22.43 26.26
CA LEU A 75 -10.17 -23.00 27.41
C LEU A 75 -10.35 -21.97 28.51
N ASN A 76 -11.61 -21.73 28.86
CA ASN A 76 -12.01 -20.84 29.95
C ASN A 76 -12.89 -21.59 30.94
N PHE A 77 -12.98 -21.10 32.18
CA PHE A 77 -13.75 -21.69 33.23
C PHE A 77 -15.00 -20.88 33.54
N LYS A 78 -16.09 -21.59 33.91
CA LYS A 78 -17.34 -21.01 34.39
C LYS A 78 -17.83 -21.78 35.61
N LEU A 79 -18.59 -21.11 36.44
CA LEU A 79 -19.27 -21.75 37.56
C LEU A 79 -20.53 -22.46 37.05
N PRO A 80 -20.61 -23.81 37.13
CA PRO A 80 -21.79 -24.54 36.64
C PRO A 80 -23.02 -24.12 37.46
N PHE A 81 -24.19 -24.12 36.79
CA PHE A 81 -25.51 -23.73 37.33
C PHE A 81 -25.71 -22.25 37.66
N ILE A 82 -24.65 -21.47 37.90
CA ILE A 82 -24.72 -20.05 38.26
C ILE A 82 -24.37 -19.16 37.07
N GLU A 83 -23.43 -19.60 36.25
CA GLU A 83 -22.95 -18.85 35.07
C GLU A 83 -23.44 -19.46 33.79
N THR A 84 -23.93 -18.58 32.90
CA THR A 84 -24.33 -18.91 31.52
C THR A 84 -23.38 -18.21 30.55
N VAL A 85 -23.01 -18.93 29.49
CA VAL A 85 -22.10 -18.40 28.47
C VAL A 85 -22.86 -18.30 27.14
N SER A 86 -22.86 -17.09 26.58
CA SER A 86 -23.35 -16.85 25.22
C SER A 86 -22.17 -16.53 24.32
N LYS A 87 -22.10 -17.16 23.16
CA LYS A 87 -21.04 -17.00 22.17
C LYS A 87 -21.59 -16.40 20.90
N TYR A 88 -20.80 -15.52 20.29
CA TYR A 88 -21.13 -14.88 19.01
C TYR A 88 -19.96 -14.98 18.06
N SER A 89 -20.28 -15.00 16.75
CA SER A 89 -19.27 -14.97 15.71
C SER A 89 -18.59 -13.60 15.68
N ALA A 90 -17.25 -13.58 15.74
CA ALA A 90 -16.43 -12.39 15.53
C ALA A 90 -16.06 -12.20 14.05
N LYS A 91 -16.54 -13.07 13.15
CA LYS A 91 -16.34 -12.95 11.71
C LYS A 91 -17.04 -11.73 11.15
N TYR A 92 -16.63 -11.34 9.97
CA TYR A 92 -17.29 -10.27 9.23
C TYR A 92 -18.64 -10.78 8.69
N HIS A 93 -19.67 -10.01 8.95
CA HIS A 93 -21.02 -10.20 8.42
C HIS A 93 -21.31 -9.11 7.43
N THR A 94 -21.99 -9.44 6.34
CA THR A 94 -22.33 -8.48 5.30
C THR A 94 -23.81 -8.20 5.32
N TYR A 95 -24.16 -6.97 5.61
CA TYR A 95 -25.51 -6.44 5.40
C TYR A 95 -25.61 -5.88 3.98
N ARG A 96 -26.75 -6.07 3.34
CA ARG A 96 -27.12 -5.45 2.05
C ARG A 96 -28.52 -4.92 2.13
N SER A 97 -28.69 -3.66 1.74
CA SER A 97 -30.02 -3.05 1.66
C SER A 97 -30.76 -3.46 0.39
N GLU A 98 -32.06 -3.33 0.44
CA GLU A 98 -32.85 -3.28 -0.77
C GLU A 98 -32.50 -2.03 -1.59
N SER A 99 -32.88 -2.04 -2.90
CA SER A 99 -32.68 -0.88 -3.76
C SER A 99 -33.74 0.18 -3.45
N ALA A 100 -33.30 1.40 -3.15
CA ALA A 100 -34.20 2.53 -2.94
C ALA A 100 -33.81 3.71 -3.82
N THR A 101 -34.84 4.42 -4.28
CA THR A 101 -34.64 5.65 -5.04
C THR A 101 -34.39 6.80 -4.08
N ILE A 102 -33.24 7.45 -4.23
CA ILE A 102 -32.86 8.66 -3.48
C ILE A 102 -32.82 9.88 -4.39
N ASN A 103 -32.88 11.05 -3.78
CA ASN A 103 -32.64 12.32 -4.46
C ASN A 103 -31.24 12.82 -4.07
N THR A 104 -30.44 13.16 -5.06
CA THR A 104 -29.13 13.80 -4.86
C THR A 104 -29.31 15.26 -4.44
N PHE A 105 -28.22 15.91 -4.01
CA PHE A 105 -28.23 17.33 -3.65
C PHE A 105 -28.82 18.25 -4.76
N ASP A 106 -28.52 17.89 -6.01
CA ASP A 106 -29.04 18.61 -7.21
C ASP A 106 -30.39 18.07 -7.70
N SER A 107 -31.18 17.42 -6.82
CA SER A 107 -32.55 16.95 -7.06
C SER A 107 -32.69 15.92 -8.20
N ARG A 108 -31.63 15.18 -8.49
CA ARG A 108 -31.68 14.07 -9.46
C ARG A 108 -31.95 12.76 -8.74
N ARG A 109 -32.67 11.85 -9.39
CA ARG A 109 -32.99 10.52 -8.84
C ARG A 109 -31.92 9.51 -9.19
N ILE A 110 -31.53 8.72 -8.20
CA ILE A 110 -30.63 7.58 -8.34
C ILE A 110 -31.20 6.43 -7.52
N ASP A 111 -31.18 5.23 -8.08
CA ASP A 111 -31.50 4.03 -7.32
C ASP A 111 -30.19 3.46 -6.72
N LEU A 112 -30.15 3.38 -5.41
CA LEU A 112 -29.01 2.91 -4.65
C LEU A 112 -29.33 1.66 -3.85
N SER A 113 -28.40 0.71 -3.83
CA SER A 113 -28.31 -0.34 -2.81
C SER A 113 -26.96 -0.20 -2.12
N ILE A 114 -26.96 -0.27 -0.80
CA ILE A 114 -25.75 -0.17 0.00
C ILE A 114 -25.36 -1.51 0.60
N PHE A 115 -24.10 -1.63 0.98
CA PHE A 115 -23.63 -2.73 1.83
C PHE A 115 -22.88 -2.16 3.03
N ALA A 116 -22.89 -2.93 4.11
CA ALA A 116 -22.05 -2.68 5.27
C ALA A 116 -21.43 -4.00 5.73
N GLN A 117 -20.13 -4.02 5.96
CA GLN A 117 -19.44 -5.13 6.60
C GLN A 117 -19.23 -4.80 8.07
N TYR A 118 -19.74 -5.66 8.93
CA TYR A 118 -19.70 -5.42 10.39
C TYR A 118 -19.34 -6.70 11.14
N ARG A 119 -18.94 -6.55 12.38
CA ARG A 119 -18.65 -7.66 13.30
C ARG A 119 -19.02 -7.31 14.73
N VAL A 120 -19.22 -8.34 15.53
CA VAL A 120 -19.44 -8.19 16.97
C VAL A 120 -18.10 -7.96 17.65
N VAL A 121 -17.95 -6.82 18.34
CA VAL A 121 -16.76 -6.49 19.15
C VAL A 121 -17.04 -6.62 20.64
N ASN A 122 -18.22 -6.19 21.09
CA ASN A 122 -18.63 -6.30 22.49
C ASN A 122 -19.82 -7.26 22.65
N PRO A 123 -19.57 -8.52 23.03
CA PRO A 123 -20.62 -9.53 23.12
C PRO A 123 -21.62 -9.27 24.25
N ALA A 124 -21.23 -8.52 25.30
CA ALA A 124 -22.15 -8.18 26.39
C ALA A 124 -23.20 -7.17 25.94
N LEU A 125 -22.77 -6.08 25.29
CA LEU A 125 -23.68 -5.07 24.73
C LEU A 125 -24.55 -5.66 23.65
N PHE A 126 -23.95 -6.48 22.76
CA PHE A 126 -24.68 -7.18 21.71
C PHE A 126 -25.82 -8.08 22.28
N HIS A 127 -25.49 -8.86 23.30
CA HIS A 127 -26.48 -9.72 23.93
C HIS A 127 -27.61 -8.96 24.61
N MET A 128 -27.28 -7.83 25.26
CA MET A 128 -28.25 -7.00 25.99
C MET A 128 -29.20 -6.25 25.06
N THR A 129 -28.75 -5.90 23.85
CA THR A 129 -29.51 -5.03 22.95
C THR A 129 -30.15 -5.77 21.79
N ILE A 130 -29.47 -6.75 21.22
CA ILE A 130 -29.90 -7.49 20.04
C ILE A 130 -30.22 -8.95 20.41
N GLY A 131 -29.31 -9.60 21.12
CA GLY A 131 -29.49 -10.97 21.60
C GLY A 131 -29.12 -12.03 20.58
N ARG A 132 -29.58 -11.93 19.33
CA ARG A 132 -29.38 -12.90 18.28
C ARG A 132 -28.68 -12.30 17.06
N MET A 133 -27.85 -13.11 16.41
CA MET A 133 -27.12 -12.63 15.23
C MET A 133 -28.03 -12.32 14.05
N ASP A 134 -29.11 -13.07 13.88
CA ASP A 134 -30.08 -12.84 12.81
C ASP A 134 -30.78 -11.47 12.92
N ASP A 135 -30.97 -10.99 14.13
CA ASP A 135 -31.67 -9.73 14.41
C ASP A 135 -30.73 -8.50 14.19
N SER A 136 -29.42 -8.72 13.99
CA SER A 136 -28.47 -7.64 13.73
C SER A 136 -28.73 -6.91 12.41
N ALA A 137 -29.34 -7.57 11.42
CA ALA A 137 -29.74 -6.96 10.15
C ALA A 137 -30.75 -5.83 10.37
N SER A 138 -31.69 -5.98 11.32
CA SER A 138 -32.66 -4.91 11.64
C SER A 138 -31.97 -3.65 12.19
N VAL A 139 -30.90 -3.81 12.97
CA VAL A 139 -30.12 -2.65 13.44
C VAL A 139 -29.43 -1.94 12.30
N MET A 140 -28.94 -2.70 11.28
CA MET A 140 -28.37 -2.09 10.08
C MET A 140 -29.42 -1.33 9.29
N ASP A 141 -30.64 -1.89 9.14
CA ASP A 141 -31.76 -1.21 8.49
C ASP A 141 -32.18 0.06 9.24
N ASP A 142 -32.21 0.02 10.56
CA ASP A 142 -32.72 1.14 11.38
C ASP A 142 -31.67 2.25 11.60
N ARG A 143 -30.39 1.94 11.58
CA ARG A 143 -29.34 2.89 11.97
C ARG A 143 -28.36 3.19 10.85
N VAL A 144 -27.89 2.19 10.13
CA VAL A 144 -26.85 2.33 9.11
C VAL A 144 -27.44 2.81 7.80
N TYR A 145 -28.53 2.16 7.37
CA TYR A 145 -29.17 2.50 6.11
C TYR A 145 -29.60 3.98 6.02
N PRO A 146 -30.36 4.55 7.00
CA PRO A 146 -30.77 5.96 6.91
C PRO A 146 -29.59 6.93 6.93
N ALA A 147 -28.57 6.66 7.74
CA ALA A 147 -27.39 7.50 7.86
C ALA A 147 -26.61 7.55 6.53
N VAL A 148 -26.39 6.40 5.90
CA VAL A 148 -25.71 6.32 4.61
C VAL A 148 -26.55 6.98 3.51
N ILE A 149 -27.86 6.79 3.51
CA ILE A 149 -28.74 7.47 2.54
C ILE A 149 -28.73 8.99 2.76
N GLN A 150 -28.74 9.45 4.00
CA GLN A 150 -28.64 10.87 4.31
C GLN A 150 -27.33 11.46 3.79
N THR A 151 -26.21 10.78 4.02
CA THR A 151 -24.90 11.15 3.48
C THR A 151 -24.91 11.13 1.95
N ALA A 152 -25.49 10.11 1.33
CA ALA A 152 -25.64 10.04 -0.13
C ALA A 152 -26.47 11.20 -0.69
N ASN A 153 -27.50 11.65 0.01
CA ASN A 153 -28.33 12.80 -0.41
C ASN A 153 -27.58 14.15 -0.38
N THR A 154 -26.48 14.25 0.36
CA THR A 154 -25.63 15.45 0.38
C THR A 154 -24.70 15.55 -0.83
N LEU A 155 -24.50 14.45 -1.55
CA LEU A 155 -23.66 14.40 -2.73
C LEU A 155 -24.42 14.90 -3.97
N ALA A 156 -23.73 15.67 -4.80
CA ALA A 156 -24.25 16.02 -6.11
C ALA A 156 -24.19 14.81 -7.04
N PHE A 157 -25.12 14.76 -8.01
CA PHE A 157 -25.20 13.65 -8.96
C PHE A 157 -23.85 13.32 -9.65
N ASN A 158 -23.09 14.35 -9.97
CA ASN A 158 -21.79 14.21 -10.60
C ASN A 158 -20.72 13.57 -9.68
N GLU A 159 -20.84 13.76 -8.37
CA GLU A 159 -19.90 13.24 -7.38
C GLU A 159 -20.03 11.75 -7.19
N PHE A 160 -21.17 11.15 -7.55
CA PHE A 160 -21.32 9.69 -7.56
C PHE A 160 -20.44 8.98 -8.59
N PHE A 161 -19.86 9.71 -9.55
CA PHE A 161 -18.88 9.17 -10.50
C PHE A 161 -17.44 9.31 -10.01
N ASP A 162 -17.19 10.17 -9.04
CA ASP A 162 -15.90 10.31 -8.38
C ASP A 162 -15.83 9.33 -7.20
N LYS A 163 -15.06 8.26 -7.41
CA LYS A 163 -14.90 7.22 -6.39
C LYS A 163 -14.35 7.78 -5.07
N ASN A 164 -13.43 8.71 -5.14
CA ASN A 164 -12.74 9.23 -3.95
C ASN A 164 -13.71 10.05 -3.10
N LYS A 165 -14.49 10.93 -3.70
CA LYS A 165 -15.51 11.73 -2.98
C LYS A 165 -16.57 10.88 -2.29
N VAL A 166 -17.05 9.85 -2.97
CA VAL A 166 -17.99 8.89 -2.38
C VAL A 166 -17.37 8.14 -1.23
N MET A 167 -16.13 7.66 -1.39
CA MET A 167 -15.42 6.95 -0.32
C MET A 167 -15.17 7.84 0.89
N ASP A 168 -14.70 9.07 0.70
CA ASP A 168 -14.41 10.01 1.79
C ASP A 168 -15.68 10.34 2.59
N ALA A 169 -16.80 10.59 1.90
CA ALA A 169 -18.09 10.87 2.55
C ALA A 169 -18.58 9.65 3.37
N LEU A 170 -18.50 8.46 2.82
CA LEU A 170 -18.92 7.24 3.50
C LEU A 170 -17.97 6.84 4.64
N GLU A 171 -16.67 7.09 4.50
CA GLU A 171 -15.70 6.85 5.57
C GLU A 171 -15.93 7.78 6.76
N HIS A 172 -16.23 9.03 6.52
CA HIS A 172 -16.62 9.96 7.57
C HIS A 172 -17.86 9.44 8.32
N GLU A 173 -18.90 9.06 7.59
CA GLU A 173 -20.13 8.52 8.16
C GLU A 173 -19.92 7.22 8.92
N ARG A 174 -19.09 6.31 8.41
CA ARG A 174 -18.69 5.07 9.10
C ARG A 174 -18.11 5.39 10.49
N ASN A 175 -17.24 6.40 10.57
CA ASN A 175 -16.60 6.75 11.83
C ASN A 175 -17.63 7.32 12.85
N VAL A 176 -18.57 8.13 12.40
CA VAL A 176 -19.67 8.65 13.23
C VAL A 176 -20.58 7.50 13.70
N LEU A 177 -20.96 6.61 12.79
CA LEU A 177 -21.77 5.44 13.11
C LEU A 177 -21.09 4.51 14.13
N ASN A 178 -19.79 4.26 13.98
CA ASN A 178 -19.04 3.39 14.89
C ASN A 178 -19.03 3.91 16.33
N GLN A 179 -18.97 5.21 16.56
CA GLN A 179 -19.06 5.78 17.92
C GLN A 179 -20.37 5.37 18.62
N ASN A 180 -21.47 5.38 17.87
CA ASN A 180 -22.78 5.01 18.39
C ASN A 180 -22.98 3.49 18.46
N LEU A 181 -22.61 2.77 17.41
CA LEU A 181 -22.86 1.32 17.33
C LEU A 181 -22.01 0.53 18.32
N VAL A 182 -20.75 0.91 18.55
CA VAL A 182 -19.90 0.26 19.53
C VAL A 182 -20.44 0.46 20.93
N SER A 183 -20.84 1.68 21.28
CA SER A 183 -21.31 2.02 22.62
C SER A 183 -22.73 1.52 22.92
N GLN A 184 -23.59 1.42 21.91
CA GLN A 184 -24.98 1.01 22.10
C GLN A 184 -25.24 -0.47 21.83
N TYR A 185 -24.61 -1.03 20.79
CA TYR A 185 -24.95 -2.37 20.31
C TYR A 185 -23.76 -3.36 20.36
N GLY A 186 -22.55 -2.86 20.62
CA GLY A 186 -21.37 -3.71 20.61
C GLY A 186 -20.97 -4.19 19.20
N LEU A 187 -21.43 -3.50 18.17
CA LEU A 187 -21.13 -3.74 16.75
C LEU A 187 -20.10 -2.73 16.25
N TYR A 188 -19.22 -3.19 15.36
CA TYR A 188 -18.24 -2.34 14.69
C TYR A 188 -18.36 -2.53 13.18
N ILE A 189 -18.53 -1.44 12.46
CA ILE A 189 -18.57 -1.42 11.01
C ILE A 189 -17.15 -1.27 10.48
N VAL A 190 -16.73 -2.23 9.69
CA VAL A 190 -15.40 -2.27 9.07
C VAL A 190 -15.40 -1.47 7.77
N ASP A 191 -16.45 -1.67 6.97
CA ASP A 191 -16.57 -1.03 5.67
C ASP A 191 -18.03 -0.72 5.33
N ILE A 192 -18.24 0.39 4.64
CA ILE A 192 -19.55 0.80 4.09
C ILE A 192 -19.33 1.22 2.66
N GLY A 193 -20.23 0.79 1.80
CA GLY A 193 -20.15 1.17 0.40
C GLY A 193 -21.49 1.10 -0.33
N ILE A 194 -21.46 1.59 -1.55
CA ILE A 194 -22.57 1.46 -2.49
C ILE A 194 -22.36 0.16 -3.26
N TYR A 195 -23.28 -0.78 -3.06
CA TYR A 195 -23.27 -2.07 -3.76
C TYR A 195 -23.72 -1.94 -5.21
N ARG A 196 -24.79 -1.17 -5.43
CA ARG A 196 -25.35 -0.94 -6.75
C ARG A 196 -25.87 0.48 -6.87
N LYS A 197 -25.59 1.11 -7.99
CA LYS A 197 -26.15 2.41 -8.39
C LYS A 197 -26.75 2.29 -9.79
N ASN A 198 -28.02 2.61 -9.92
CA ASN A 198 -28.72 2.69 -11.21
C ASN A 198 -29.14 4.13 -11.48
N PHE A 199 -29.00 4.51 -12.72
CA PHE A 199 -29.41 5.85 -13.18
C PHE A 199 -30.64 5.73 -14.06
N PRO A 200 -31.70 6.54 -13.84
CA PRO A 200 -32.84 6.57 -14.72
C PRO A 200 -32.43 6.87 -16.17
N GLN A 201 -33.11 6.23 -17.11
CA GLN A 201 -32.77 6.32 -18.55
C GLN A 201 -32.70 7.77 -19.08
N ALA A 202 -33.49 8.66 -18.54
CA ALA A 202 -33.48 10.09 -18.94
C ALA A 202 -32.12 10.79 -18.74
N ASN A 203 -31.26 10.26 -17.89
CA ASN A 203 -29.95 10.85 -17.56
C ASN A 203 -28.76 10.12 -18.26
N ILE A 204 -29.00 8.98 -18.91
CA ILE A 204 -27.95 8.13 -19.48
C ILE A 204 -27.13 8.87 -20.53
N ALA A 205 -27.79 9.56 -21.47
CA ALA A 205 -27.11 10.28 -22.56
C ALA A 205 -26.12 11.36 -22.03
N SER A 206 -26.55 12.10 -21.03
CA SER A 206 -25.69 13.15 -20.42
C SER A 206 -24.53 12.54 -19.60
N ILE A 207 -24.72 11.35 -19.05
CA ILE A 207 -23.71 10.59 -18.34
C ILE A 207 -22.67 10.03 -19.30
N GLU A 208 -23.12 9.41 -20.40
CA GLU A 208 -22.24 8.87 -21.44
C GLU A 208 -21.36 9.97 -22.04
N GLU A 209 -21.93 11.13 -22.35
CA GLU A 209 -21.17 12.27 -22.86
C GLU A 209 -20.11 12.73 -21.84
N LYS A 210 -20.46 12.84 -20.57
CA LYS A 210 -19.54 13.27 -19.53
C LYS A 210 -18.44 12.24 -19.27
N MET A 211 -18.80 10.96 -19.15
CA MET A 211 -17.82 9.88 -18.99
C MET A 211 -16.87 9.80 -20.19
N THR A 212 -17.39 9.98 -21.40
CA THR A 212 -16.56 10.01 -22.61
C THR A 212 -15.56 11.16 -22.56
N LYS A 213 -15.98 12.37 -22.16
CA LYS A 213 -15.09 13.52 -22.00
C LYS A 213 -14.04 13.30 -20.90
N GLU A 214 -14.41 12.66 -19.82
CA GLU A 214 -13.50 12.38 -18.70
C GLU A 214 -12.46 11.32 -19.07
N ILE A 215 -12.88 10.26 -19.75
CA ILE A 215 -11.96 9.24 -20.30
C ILE A 215 -11.03 9.85 -21.34
N GLN A 216 -11.54 10.72 -22.24
CA GLN A 216 -10.72 11.42 -23.21
C GLN A 216 -9.67 12.30 -22.51
N LYS A 217 -10.07 13.09 -21.52
CA LYS A 217 -9.16 13.92 -20.74
C LYS A 217 -8.08 13.11 -20.03
N GLU A 218 -8.44 11.99 -19.42
CA GLU A 218 -7.48 11.10 -18.76
C GLU A 218 -6.54 10.45 -19.78
N SER A 219 -7.07 10.04 -20.95
CA SER A 219 -6.25 9.52 -22.04
C SER A 219 -5.26 10.55 -22.59
N GLU A 220 -5.71 11.81 -22.76
CA GLU A 220 -4.82 12.91 -23.19
C GLU A 220 -3.76 13.21 -22.15
N LYS A 221 -4.12 13.20 -20.87
CA LYS A 221 -3.17 13.38 -19.76
C LYS A 221 -2.09 12.29 -19.76
N LEU A 222 -2.51 11.02 -19.83
CA LEU A 222 -1.58 9.89 -19.88
C LEU A 222 -0.67 9.92 -21.12
N ARG A 223 -1.20 10.35 -22.27
CA ARG A 223 -0.38 10.56 -23.48
C ARG A 223 0.63 11.68 -23.28
N ALA A 224 0.20 12.82 -22.75
CA ALA A 224 1.10 13.94 -22.49
C ALA A 224 2.19 13.59 -21.47
N GLU A 225 1.86 12.83 -20.42
CA GLU A 225 2.84 12.29 -19.47
C GLU A 225 3.80 11.32 -20.14
N GLY A 226 3.31 10.43 -20.99
CA GLY A 226 4.13 9.50 -21.80
C GLY A 226 5.07 10.22 -22.74
N ASP A 227 4.59 11.22 -23.47
CA ASP A 227 5.41 12.04 -24.38
C ASP A 227 6.46 12.84 -23.60
N SER A 228 6.10 13.39 -22.45
CA SER A 228 7.06 14.08 -21.57
C SER A 228 8.17 13.16 -21.08
N LEU A 229 7.82 11.95 -20.61
CA LEU A 229 8.80 10.95 -20.21
C LEU A 229 9.69 10.50 -21.36
N LEU A 230 9.14 10.34 -22.56
CA LEU A 230 9.90 10.00 -23.75
C LEU A 230 10.93 11.09 -24.07
N VAL A 231 10.53 12.37 -24.06
CA VAL A 231 11.42 13.51 -24.31
C VAL A 231 12.52 13.57 -23.26
N GLN A 232 12.17 13.41 -21.99
CA GLN A 232 13.15 13.41 -20.89
C GLN A 232 14.14 12.25 -21.02
N SER A 233 13.65 11.04 -21.28
CA SER A 233 14.51 9.85 -21.47
C SER A 233 15.44 10.00 -22.67
N LYS A 234 14.95 10.58 -23.78
CA LYS A 234 15.74 10.84 -24.96
C LYS A 234 16.82 11.87 -24.69
N ALA A 235 16.47 13.00 -24.05
CA ALA A 235 17.44 14.03 -23.67
C ALA A 235 18.53 13.50 -22.73
N GLU A 236 18.17 12.69 -21.76
CA GLU A 236 19.13 12.06 -20.84
C GLU A 236 20.03 11.06 -21.58
N THR A 237 19.47 10.28 -22.48
CA THR A 237 20.25 9.34 -23.33
C THR A 237 21.23 10.09 -24.22
N ASP A 238 20.80 11.18 -24.86
CA ASP A 238 21.64 12.02 -25.70
C ASP A 238 22.77 12.66 -24.86
N ARG A 239 22.47 13.13 -23.67
CA ARG A 239 23.48 13.66 -22.72
C ARG A 239 24.54 12.61 -22.36
N ILE A 240 24.09 11.40 -21.98
CA ILE A 240 25.00 10.29 -21.63
C ILE A 240 25.88 9.91 -22.84
N LYS A 241 25.27 9.88 -24.04
CA LYS A 241 25.99 9.60 -25.29
C LYS A 241 27.10 10.64 -25.52
N GLU A 242 26.77 11.94 -25.44
CA GLU A 242 27.76 13.01 -25.66
C GLU A 242 28.86 12.98 -24.59
N GLU A 243 28.50 12.75 -23.32
CA GLU A 243 29.48 12.62 -22.24
C GLU A 243 30.41 11.41 -22.46
N THR A 244 29.86 10.29 -22.93
CA THR A 244 30.66 9.09 -23.23
C THR A 244 31.61 9.33 -24.39
N ILE A 245 31.14 10.00 -25.45
CA ILE A 245 31.99 10.37 -26.60
C ILE A 245 33.09 11.37 -26.18
N ALA A 246 32.74 12.37 -25.38
CA ALA A 246 33.70 13.33 -24.88
C ALA A 246 34.79 12.67 -24.05
N LYS A 247 34.44 11.76 -23.14
CA LYS A 247 35.42 10.98 -22.36
C LYS A 247 36.31 10.12 -23.25
N ALA A 248 35.72 9.43 -24.24
CA ALA A 248 36.52 8.63 -25.16
C ALA A 248 37.48 9.46 -26.02
N VAL A 249 37.08 10.68 -26.41
CA VAL A 249 37.96 11.63 -27.13
C VAL A 249 39.07 12.13 -26.22
N GLU A 250 38.77 12.46 -24.96
CA GLU A 250 39.74 12.85 -23.94
C GLU A 250 40.74 11.72 -23.68
N GLU A 251 40.32 10.51 -23.45
CA GLU A 251 41.20 9.35 -23.26
C GLU A 251 42.07 9.11 -24.49
N ALA A 252 41.50 9.19 -25.70
CA ALA A 252 42.25 9.06 -26.94
C ALA A 252 43.32 10.19 -27.09
N ALA A 253 42.98 11.41 -26.67
CA ALA A 253 43.94 12.53 -26.68
C ALA A 253 45.07 12.31 -25.67
N ILE A 254 44.77 11.83 -24.47
CA ILE A 254 45.78 11.50 -23.46
C ILE A 254 46.73 10.40 -23.96
N ILE A 255 46.19 9.32 -24.52
CA ILE A 255 46.99 8.19 -25.06
C ILE A 255 47.90 8.69 -26.20
N ARG A 256 47.40 9.58 -27.10
CA ARG A 256 48.21 10.18 -28.15
C ARG A 256 49.31 11.07 -27.59
N ALA A 257 48.96 11.92 -26.61
CA ALA A 257 49.93 12.80 -25.97
C ALA A 257 51.05 12.00 -25.24
N GLU A 258 50.70 10.92 -24.56
CA GLU A 258 51.65 10.01 -23.92
C GLU A 258 52.54 9.32 -24.97
N ALA A 259 51.96 8.84 -26.07
CA ALA A 259 52.73 8.23 -27.17
C ALA A 259 53.64 9.22 -27.85
N ASP A 260 53.18 10.43 -28.10
CA ASP A 260 54.02 11.52 -28.69
C ASP A 260 55.14 11.92 -27.75
N ALA A 261 54.87 12.01 -26.43
CA ALA A 261 55.89 12.30 -25.42
C ALA A 261 56.95 11.18 -25.35
N GLU A 262 56.49 9.92 -25.40
CA GLU A 262 57.41 8.80 -25.39
C GLU A 262 58.23 8.72 -26.70
N ALA A 263 57.63 8.98 -27.84
CA ALA A 263 58.33 9.09 -29.13
C ALA A 263 59.37 10.23 -29.08
N ALA A 264 58.99 11.41 -28.54
CA ALA A 264 59.95 12.51 -28.39
C ALA A 264 61.11 12.15 -27.46
N ARG A 265 60.84 11.40 -26.37
CA ARG A 265 61.90 10.92 -25.46
C ARG A 265 62.86 9.97 -26.16
N ILE A 266 62.32 9.03 -26.93
CA ILE A 266 63.13 8.09 -27.73
C ILE A 266 63.98 8.84 -28.75
N TYR A 267 63.39 9.81 -29.44
CA TYR A 267 64.13 10.68 -30.38
C TYR A 267 65.22 11.50 -29.66
N GLU A 268 64.94 12.04 -28.49
CA GLU A 268 65.91 12.80 -27.70
C GLU A 268 67.09 11.91 -27.27
N GLU A 269 66.85 10.68 -26.81
CA GLU A 269 67.87 9.72 -26.42
C GLU A 269 68.73 9.30 -27.65
N ALA A 270 68.11 9.06 -28.80
CA ALA A 270 68.85 8.78 -30.02
C ALA A 270 69.69 9.98 -30.49
N LEU A 271 69.17 11.22 -30.31
CA LEU A 271 69.89 12.43 -30.60
C LEU A 271 71.14 12.63 -29.74
N LYS A 272 71.12 12.20 -28.46
CA LYS A 272 72.29 12.28 -27.56
C LYS A 272 73.38 11.37 -28.00
N MET A 273 73.12 10.30 -28.76
CA MET A 273 74.10 9.37 -29.28
C MET A 273 74.92 9.95 -30.44
N ASP A 274 74.29 10.66 -31.41
CA ASP A 274 74.98 11.30 -32.52
C ASP A 274 74.22 12.55 -33.01
N VAL A 275 74.60 13.72 -32.47
CA VAL A 275 73.94 15.00 -32.75
C VAL A 275 74.19 15.46 -34.19
N GLU A 276 75.31 15.13 -34.79
CA GLU A 276 75.64 15.50 -36.15
C GLU A 276 74.79 14.73 -37.18
N PHE A 277 74.62 13.40 -36.96
CA PHE A 277 73.79 12.57 -37.83
C PHE A 277 72.32 13.01 -37.76
N TYR A 278 71.81 13.38 -36.58
CA TYR A 278 70.42 13.87 -36.46
C TYR A 278 70.24 15.19 -37.18
N ARG A 279 71.13 16.14 -37.03
CA ARG A 279 71.07 17.41 -37.79
C ARG A 279 71.06 17.15 -39.28
N PHE A 280 71.79 16.14 -39.74
CA PHE A 280 71.81 15.77 -41.13
C PHE A 280 70.41 15.23 -41.55
N ILE A 281 69.83 14.29 -40.79
CA ILE A 281 68.48 13.76 -41.09
C ILE A 281 67.40 14.83 -41.09
N GLN A 282 67.37 15.71 -40.09
CA GLN A 282 66.39 16.82 -40.00
C GLN A 282 66.51 17.76 -41.18
N ARG A 283 67.69 18.07 -41.64
CA ARG A 283 67.89 18.88 -42.84
C ARG A 283 67.42 18.17 -44.08
N MET A 284 67.67 16.89 -44.22
CA MET A 284 67.19 16.08 -45.35
C MET A 284 65.68 16.01 -45.40
N GLU A 285 65.03 15.84 -44.22
CA GLU A 285 63.56 15.84 -44.12
C GLU A 285 62.94 17.21 -44.44
N THR A 286 63.56 18.28 -44.02
CA THR A 286 63.16 19.64 -44.39
C THR A 286 63.23 19.82 -45.91
N TYR A 287 64.32 19.38 -46.57
CA TYR A 287 64.49 19.48 -48.02
C TYR A 287 63.48 18.57 -48.78
N LYS A 288 63.14 17.41 -48.23
CA LYS A 288 62.13 16.49 -48.81
C LYS A 288 60.72 17.13 -48.82
N ASN A 289 60.43 17.97 -47.83
CA ASN A 289 59.13 18.61 -47.66
C ASN A 289 59.03 19.93 -48.45
N LEU A 290 60.14 20.45 -49.01
CA LEU A 290 60.19 21.65 -49.86
C LEU A 290 59.77 21.37 -51.33
N LYS A 291 58.62 20.68 -51.50
CA LYS A 291 58.07 20.44 -52.87
C LYS A 291 57.53 21.73 -53.47
N GLY A 292 58.09 22.13 -54.63
CA GLY A 292 57.61 23.30 -55.39
C GLY A 292 58.23 24.65 -54.99
N THR A 293 59.24 24.66 -54.13
CA THR A 293 59.94 25.88 -53.72
C THR A 293 61.35 25.90 -54.29
N THR A 294 61.75 27.03 -54.81
CA THR A 294 63.15 27.24 -55.27
C THR A 294 64.00 27.60 -54.05
N VAL A 295 65.01 26.78 -53.76
CA VAL A 295 65.95 27.03 -52.66
C VAL A 295 67.27 27.58 -53.18
N PHE A 296 67.64 28.71 -52.69
CA PHE A 296 68.97 29.29 -52.95
C PHE A 296 69.95 28.76 -51.92
N LEU A 297 70.97 28.02 -52.36
CA LEU A 297 72.02 27.49 -51.49
C LEU A 297 73.28 28.23 -51.73
N ASP A 298 73.91 28.81 -50.68
CA ASP A 298 75.19 29.38 -50.69
C ASP A 298 76.30 28.34 -50.48
N GLN A 299 77.52 28.55 -50.93
CA GLN A 299 78.64 27.60 -50.78
C GLN A 299 78.99 27.34 -49.30
N SER A 300 78.60 28.21 -48.38
CA SER A 300 78.74 27.99 -46.93
C SER A 300 77.71 27.05 -46.37
N ASN A 301 76.69 26.65 -47.13
CA ASN A 301 75.61 25.74 -46.67
C ASN A 301 76.13 24.34 -46.45
N ASP A 302 75.91 23.82 -45.28
CA ASP A 302 76.37 22.49 -44.88
C ASP A 302 75.93 21.37 -45.87
N PHE A 303 74.77 21.49 -46.55
CA PHE A 303 74.33 20.56 -47.55
C PHE A 303 75.25 20.45 -48.75
N VAL A 304 75.77 21.64 -49.21
CA VAL A 304 76.76 21.75 -50.30
C VAL A 304 78.11 21.14 -49.86
N LYS A 305 78.46 21.21 -48.59
CA LYS A 305 79.66 20.57 -48.03
C LYS A 305 79.57 19.05 -48.07
N TYR A 306 78.40 18.49 -47.75
CA TYR A 306 78.24 17.02 -47.79
C TYR A 306 78.30 16.52 -49.23
N ILE A 307 77.66 17.13 -50.21
CA ILE A 307 77.77 16.76 -51.60
C ILE A 307 79.16 16.79 -52.11
N ASN A 308 79.92 17.76 -51.72
CA ASN A 308 81.33 17.88 -52.11
C ASN A 308 82.31 16.95 -51.40
N SER A 309 82.01 16.52 -50.15
CA SER A 309 82.81 15.53 -49.43
C SER A 309 82.67 14.07 -49.94
N THR A 310 81.63 13.78 -50.72
CA THR A 310 81.36 12.46 -51.28
C THR A 310 82.07 12.27 -52.66
N ARG A 311 82.84 13.23 -53.05
CA ARG A 311 83.60 13.27 -54.35
C ARG A 311 85.11 13.17 -54.22
N GLN A 312 85.63 12.67 -53.09
CA GLN A 312 86.99 12.20 -52.92
C GLN A 312 87.12 10.73 -52.73
#